data_be168c8316665b4277b44778678661b0
#
_entry.id   be168c8316665b4277b44778678661b0
#
_cell.length_a   1.000
_cell.length_b   1.000
_cell.length_c   1.000
_cell.angle_alpha   90.00
_cell.angle_beta   90.00
_cell.angle_gamma   90.00
#
_symmetry.space_group_name_H-M   'P 1'
#
loop_
_entity.id
_entity.type
_entity.pdbx_description
1 polymer ?
#
loop_
_entity_poly.entity_id
_entity_poly.type
_entity_poly.pdbx_seq_one_letter_code
_entity_poly.pdbx_strand_id
1 'polypeptide(L)'
;MKNIFLLITLLTTTFISAQKSKSKSLIVSKTEINTAAIDSFENAIKIDISNKLIAGGTYLLYKKGEIVATNVIGESDINTHTPLKRNNIFRMASMTKPISTLGLLLLQEDGLINMNDRLDKYLPEFKDPVVLERTDTLNGIVVLRTHPAKNPILLRHILTHTAGFPTSFTATQRDLVNLTFKDASKHDLTHYSQELAKLPLSFEPGENWEYGPGINITARVIEKVSGMKFNDFLKKRILEPMQMNDTKFFLDSADAPRLTTLYSLDENGKMVMADPGTVSSKLISGPKVFYSGSGGINSTLDDYLKFCIMILKDGMHENKMIAKPSTIALMKMDQIPSYITLSSAAASGILDKGFTFGYQIMRTDGITSPLTEKCLSWAGSNCTIFFIDPKREAIGIYLTQNDKYNQIPTWQSFYKWMMKAL
;
A
#
# COMPACT_ATOMS: atom_id res chain seq x y z
N MET A 1 30.60 53.36 -65.67
CA MET A 1 31.18 52.78 -64.43
C MET A 1 30.03 52.09 -63.72
N LYS A 2 29.92 50.75 -63.87
CA LYS A 2 28.86 49.92 -63.26
C LYS A 2 29.50 49.04 -62.19
N ASN A 3 29.17 49.27 -60.95
CA ASN A 3 29.58 48.42 -59.87
C ASN A 3 28.62 47.25 -59.72
N ILE A 4 29.13 46.03 -59.87
CA ILE A 4 28.42 44.76 -59.63
C ILE A 4 28.72 44.40 -58.20
N PHE A 5 27.67 44.37 -57.35
CA PHE A 5 27.74 43.74 -55.98
C PHE A 5 27.46 42.27 -56.10
N LEU A 6 28.44 41.50 -55.73
CA LEU A 6 28.31 39.98 -55.59
C LEU A 6 27.79 39.64 -54.18
N LEU A 7 26.59 39.10 -54.11
CA LEU A 7 25.98 38.64 -52.87
C LEU A 7 26.40 37.21 -52.62
N ILE A 8 27.28 36.98 -51.63
CA ILE A 8 27.66 35.64 -51.18
C ILE A 8 26.70 35.20 -50.07
N THR A 9 25.82 34.24 -50.36
CA THR A 9 24.93 33.63 -49.39
C THR A 9 25.69 32.50 -48.68
N LEU A 10 26.01 32.72 -47.40
CA LEU A 10 26.60 31.70 -46.55
C LEU A 10 25.47 30.79 -46.00
N LEU A 11 25.38 29.55 -46.48
CA LEU A 11 24.53 28.55 -45.87
C LEU A 11 25.25 28.01 -44.63
N THR A 12 24.80 28.38 -43.44
CA THR A 12 25.19 27.74 -42.18
C THR A 12 24.28 26.53 -41.91
N THR A 13 24.77 25.32 -42.17
CA THR A 13 24.15 24.11 -41.74
C THR A 13 24.38 23.92 -40.24
N THR A 14 23.38 24.20 -39.43
CA THR A 14 23.40 23.85 -38.00
C THR A 14 23.16 22.35 -37.84
N PHE A 15 24.23 21.62 -37.52
CA PHE A 15 24.14 20.27 -37.00
C PHE A 15 23.50 20.30 -35.59
N ILE A 16 22.23 19.94 -35.48
CA ILE A 16 21.61 19.67 -34.18
C ILE A 16 22.15 18.31 -33.73
N SER A 17 23.17 18.34 -32.90
CA SER A 17 23.65 17.17 -32.14
C SER A 17 22.58 16.83 -31.12
N ALA A 18 21.81 15.75 -31.36
CA ALA A 18 20.93 15.17 -30.38
C ALA A 18 21.78 14.60 -29.24
N GLN A 19 21.97 15.40 -28.21
CA GLN A 19 22.66 14.98 -26.99
C GLN A 19 21.73 14.00 -26.26
N LYS A 20 21.97 12.69 -26.41
CA LYS A 20 21.36 11.65 -25.58
C LYS A 20 21.68 11.96 -24.12
N SER A 21 20.72 12.55 -23.41
CA SER A 21 20.76 12.71 -21.97
C SER A 21 20.85 11.31 -21.34
N LYS A 22 22.06 10.89 -20.95
CA LYS A 22 22.24 9.77 -20.04
C LYS A 22 21.70 10.22 -18.69
N SER A 23 20.49 9.81 -18.36
CA SER A 23 19.98 9.84 -16.98
C SER A 23 20.98 9.07 -16.11
N LYS A 24 21.85 9.77 -15.40
CA LYS A 24 22.69 9.18 -14.37
C LYS A 24 21.82 8.96 -13.15
N SER A 25 21.72 7.72 -12.67
CA SER A 25 21.22 7.46 -11.33
C SER A 25 22.00 8.31 -10.33
N LEU A 26 21.31 9.07 -9.50
CA LEU A 26 21.94 9.85 -8.45
C LEU A 26 22.38 8.89 -7.33
N ILE A 27 23.62 8.39 -7.41
CA ILE A 27 24.26 7.68 -6.30
C ILE A 27 24.89 8.76 -5.42
N VAL A 28 24.34 8.97 -4.23
CA VAL A 28 24.74 10.07 -3.32
C VAL A 28 25.53 9.55 -2.12
N SER A 29 25.82 8.24 -2.02
CA SER A 29 26.30 7.61 -0.78
C SER A 29 27.73 7.06 -0.86
N LYS A 30 28.45 7.15 0.30
CA LYS A 30 29.69 6.39 0.57
C LYS A 30 29.40 4.92 0.94
N THR A 31 28.15 4.56 1.14
CA THR A 31 27.73 3.20 1.50
C THR A 31 27.78 2.30 0.26
N GLU A 32 28.58 1.26 0.30
CA GLU A 32 28.71 0.31 -0.81
C GLU A 32 27.40 -0.42 -1.08
N ILE A 33 27.00 -0.41 -2.34
CA ILE A 33 25.88 -1.18 -2.90
C ILE A 33 26.30 -1.83 -4.22
N ASN A 34 25.63 -2.92 -4.59
CA ASN A 34 25.80 -3.54 -5.90
C ASN A 34 25.02 -2.74 -6.96
N THR A 35 25.70 -1.80 -7.62
CA THR A 35 25.10 -0.96 -8.66
C THR A 35 24.62 -1.75 -9.87
N ALA A 36 25.24 -2.88 -10.21
CA ALA A 36 24.81 -3.74 -11.31
C ALA A 36 23.41 -4.35 -11.07
N ALA A 37 23.04 -4.59 -9.80
CA ALA A 37 21.68 -5.01 -9.45
C ALA A 37 20.66 -3.88 -9.64
N ILE A 38 21.05 -2.64 -9.32
CA ILE A 38 20.24 -1.45 -9.56
C ILE A 38 20.05 -1.22 -11.08
N ASP A 39 21.12 -1.26 -11.87
CA ASP A 39 21.05 -1.12 -13.33
C ASP A 39 20.14 -2.19 -13.95
N SER A 40 20.21 -3.41 -13.43
CA SER A 40 19.35 -4.52 -13.87
C SER A 40 17.87 -4.26 -13.54
N PHE A 41 17.57 -3.70 -12.38
CA PHE A 41 16.20 -3.32 -12.00
C PHE A 41 15.67 -2.18 -12.85
N GLU A 42 16.47 -1.14 -13.08
CA GLU A 42 16.09 -0.04 -13.99
C GLU A 42 15.82 -0.52 -15.41
N ASN A 43 16.64 -1.47 -15.88
CA ASN A 43 16.43 -2.10 -17.19
C ASN A 43 15.12 -2.89 -17.23
N ALA A 44 14.80 -3.61 -16.16
CA ALA A 44 13.52 -4.32 -16.05
C ALA A 44 12.33 -3.33 -16.09
N ILE A 45 12.40 -2.17 -15.42
CA ILE A 45 11.37 -1.12 -15.52
C ILE A 45 11.21 -0.64 -16.97
N LYS A 46 12.32 -0.40 -17.70
CA LYS A 46 12.28 0.02 -19.10
C LYS A 46 11.67 -1.05 -20.01
N ILE A 47 11.91 -2.33 -19.71
CA ILE A 47 11.28 -3.46 -20.42
C ILE A 47 9.78 -3.48 -20.17
N ASP A 48 9.32 -3.35 -18.92
CA ASP A 48 7.89 -3.33 -18.61
C ASP A 48 7.18 -2.12 -19.29
N ILE A 49 7.84 -0.95 -19.37
CA ILE A 49 7.34 0.21 -20.12
C ILE A 49 7.26 -0.10 -21.62
N SER A 50 8.32 -0.69 -22.22
CA SER A 50 8.35 -1.02 -23.66
C SER A 50 7.30 -2.07 -24.03
N ASN A 51 7.00 -2.98 -23.12
CA ASN A 51 5.94 -3.99 -23.25
C ASN A 51 4.54 -3.44 -22.94
N LYS A 52 4.43 -2.14 -22.60
CA LYS A 52 3.17 -1.46 -22.26
C LYS A 52 2.44 -2.12 -21.07
N LEU A 53 3.19 -2.58 -20.08
CA LEU A 53 2.66 -3.11 -18.83
C LEU A 53 2.50 -2.04 -17.76
N ILE A 54 3.37 -1.01 -17.80
CA ILE A 54 3.32 0.18 -16.92
C ILE A 54 3.65 1.44 -17.73
N ALA A 55 3.18 2.59 -17.28
CA ALA A 55 3.52 3.88 -17.87
C ALA A 55 4.90 4.38 -17.42
N GLY A 56 5.23 4.13 -16.17
CA GLY A 56 6.48 4.51 -15.52
C GLY A 56 6.56 3.99 -14.11
N GLY A 57 7.71 4.18 -13.48
CA GLY A 57 7.94 3.79 -12.10
C GLY A 57 9.01 4.63 -11.43
N THR A 58 8.92 4.76 -10.12
CA THR A 58 9.91 5.41 -9.27
C THR A 58 10.27 4.49 -8.12
N TYR A 59 11.54 4.50 -7.74
CA TYR A 59 12.01 3.70 -6.61
C TYR A 59 13.04 4.45 -5.79
N LEU A 60 13.23 3.98 -4.56
CA LEU A 60 14.39 4.32 -3.75
C LEU A 60 14.88 3.10 -2.96
N LEU A 61 16.17 3.12 -2.68
CA LEU A 61 16.84 2.27 -1.73
C LEU A 61 17.55 3.17 -0.71
N TYR A 62 17.16 3.05 0.55
CA TYR A 62 17.76 3.74 1.69
C TYR A 62 18.57 2.72 2.50
N LYS A 63 19.74 3.11 2.99
CA LYS A 63 20.60 2.27 3.82
C LYS A 63 21.42 3.13 4.78
N LYS A 64 21.42 2.78 6.07
CA LYS A 64 22.25 3.42 7.11
C LYS A 64 22.18 4.95 7.13
N GLY A 65 21.00 5.54 7.02
CA GLY A 65 20.81 6.98 7.11
C GLY A 65 20.75 7.73 5.77
N GLU A 66 21.04 7.09 4.65
CA GLU A 66 21.18 7.74 3.33
C GLU A 66 20.36 7.06 2.24
N ILE A 67 19.88 7.83 1.27
CA ILE A 67 19.33 7.27 0.02
C ILE A 67 20.51 6.87 -0.86
N VAL A 68 20.72 5.56 -1.02
CA VAL A 68 21.87 5.00 -1.76
C VAL A 68 21.56 4.77 -3.23
N ALA A 69 20.29 4.64 -3.61
CA ALA A 69 19.85 4.60 -5.00
C ALA A 69 18.41 5.12 -5.13
N THR A 70 18.13 5.86 -6.19
CA THR A 70 16.77 6.33 -6.52
C THR A 70 16.72 6.75 -7.97
N ASN A 71 15.60 6.50 -8.64
CA ASN A 71 15.36 7.01 -9.99
C ASN A 71 13.85 7.16 -10.27
N VAL A 72 13.56 7.87 -11.36
CA VAL A 72 12.23 8.09 -11.92
C VAL A 72 12.32 7.77 -13.41
N ILE A 73 11.51 6.84 -13.91
CA ILE A 73 11.60 6.32 -15.26
C ILE A 73 10.21 6.28 -15.89
N GLY A 74 10.07 6.83 -17.10
CA GLY A 74 8.83 6.81 -17.89
C GLY A 74 7.90 7.98 -17.62
N GLU A 75 6.60 7.76 -17.75
CA GLU A 75 5.55 8.77 -17.79
C GLU A 75 4.54 8.59 -16.65
N SER A 76 3.93 9.67 -16.20
CA SER A 76 2.80 9.64 -15.26
C SER A 76 1.47 9.47 -16.00
N ASP A 77 1.44 9.84 -17.28
CA ASP A 77 0.31 9.66 -18.19
C ASP A 77 0.82 9.47 -19.63
N ILE A 78 0.53 8.30 -20.22
CA ILE A 78 0.96 7.96 -21.58
C ILE A 78 0.14 8.65 -22.66
N ASN A 79 -1.12 9.09 -22.37
CA ASN A 79 -1.97 9.73 -23.37
C ASN A 79 -1.55 11.16 -23.64
N THR A 80 -1.00 11.83 -22.62
CA THR A 80 -0.51 13.21 -22.69
C THR A 80 1.00 13.30 -22.77
N HIS A 81 1.71 12.15 -22.74
CA HIS A 81 3.17 12.07 -22.66
C HIS A 81 3.76 12.89 -21.52
N THR A 82 3.04 12.92 -20.37
CA THR A 82 3.49 13.67 -19.19
C THR A 82 4.61 12.90 -18.49
N PRO A 83 5.82 13.44 -18.36
CA PRO A 83 6.91 12.77 -17.67
C PRO A 83 6.58 12.48 -16.21
N LEU A 84 6.94 11.29 -15.73
CA LEU A 84 6.88 10.97 -14.30
C LEU A 84 7.91 11.82 -13.55
N LYS A 85 7.54 12.32 -12.37
CA LYS A 85 8.39 13.12 -11.49
C LYS A 85 8.45 12.50 -10.09
N ARG A 86 9.52 12.77 -9.35
CA ARG A 86 9.71 12.26 -7.98
C ARG A 86 8.57 12.63 -7.03
N ASN A 87 8.00 13.82 -7.20
CA ASN A 87 6.91 14.33 -6.36
C ASN A 87 5.51 13.97 -6.89
N ASN A 88 5.39 13.03 -7.82
CA ASN A 88 4.07 12.54 -8.20
C ASN A 88 3.40 11.81 -7.05
N ILE A 89 2.07 11.90 -7.04
CA ILE A 89 1.21 11.27 -6.05
C ILE A 89 0.70 9.95 -6.60
N PHE A 90 0.86 8.88 -5.82
CA PHE A 90 0.48 7.52 -6.14
C PHE A 90 -0.65 7.03 -5.23
N ARG A 91 -1.56 6.23 -5.78
CA ARG A 91 -2.55 5.49 -4.99
C ARG A 91 -1.85 4.34 -4.27
N MET A 92 -1.71 4.45 -2.95
CA MET A 92 -0.92 3.50 -2.16
C MET A 92 -1.65 2.19 -1.88
N ALA A 93 -2.96 2.16 -2.08
CA ALA A 93 -3.79 0.98 -1.79
C ALA A 93 -3.44 0.37 -0.42
N SER A 94 -3.17 -0.93 -0.33
CA SER A 94 -2.94 -1.62 0.96
C SER A 94 -1.70 -1.17 1.74
N MET A 95 -0.82 -0.35 1.15
CA MET A 95 0.22 0.35 1.91
C MET A 95 -0.36 1.40 2.89
N THR A 96 -1.66 1.66 2.86
CA THR A 96 -2.42 2.42 3.88
C THR A 96 -2.43 1.72 5.24
N LYS A 97 -2.49 0.38 5.25
CA LYS A 97 -2.74 -0.42 6.47
C LYS A 97 -1.76 -0.17 7.62
N PRO A 98 -0.43 -0.09 7.38
CA PRO A 98 0.52 0.19 8.45
C PRO A 98 0.26 1.53 9.15
N ILE A 99 -0.12 2.57 8.39
CA ILE A 99 -0.41 3.91 8.93
C ILE A 99 -1.70 3.88 9.76
N SER A 100 -2.73 3.20 9.25
CA SER A 100 -4.01 3.01 9.98
C SER A 100 -3.81 2.25 11.29
N THR A 101 -2.99 1.21 11.24
CA THR A 101 -2.64 0.39 12.42
C THR A 101 -1.91 1.21 13.47
N LEU A 102 -0.92 2.01 13.07
CA LEU A 102 -0.24 2.92 13.99
C LEU A 102 -1.26 3.85 14.67
N GLY A 103 -2.26 4.37 13.93
CA GLY A 103 -3.32 5.20 14.49
C GLY A 103 -4.07 4.53 15.65
N LEU A 104 -4.41 3.24 15.52
CA LEU A 104 -5.06 2.50 16.61
C LEU A 104 -4.11 2.23 17.79
N LEU A 105 -2.86 1.90 17.50
CA LEU A 105 -1.84 1.67 18.53
C LEU A 105 -1.52 2.94 19.33
N LEU A 106 -1.63 4.13 18.73
CA LEU A 106 -1.50 5.40 19.47
C LEU A 106 -2.63 5.58 20.48
N LEU A 107 -3.85 5.12 20.21
CA LEU A 107 -4.93 5.12 21.20
C LEU A 107 -4.66 4.14 22.35
N GLN A 108 -4.01 3.00 22.09
CA GLN A 108 -3.52 2.13 23.16
C GLN A 108 -2.39 2.80 23.96
N GLU A 109 -1.48 3.48 23.30
CA GLU A 109 -0.41 4.24 23.96
C GLU A 109 -0.95 5.35 24.87
N ASP A 110 -2.07 5.96 24.48
CA ASP A 110 -2.81 6.97 25.27
C ASP A 110 -3.64 6.32 26.42
N GLY A 111 -3.68 4.99 26.52
CA GLY A 111 -4.44 4.27 27.55
C GLY A 111 -5.96 4.22 27.32
N LEU A 112 -6.44 4.57 26.12
CA LEU A 112 -7.86 4.62 25.82
C LEU A 112 -8.46 3.27 25.42
N ILE A 113 -7.63 2.34 24.94
CA ILE A 113 -8.01 1.00 24.51
C ILE A 113 -6.93 -0.02 24.88
N ASN A 114 -7.27 -1.32 24.82
CA ASN A 114 -6.32 -2.43 24.89
C ASN A 114 -6.54 -3.36 23.69
N MET A 115 -5.47 -3.88 23.09
CA MET A 115 -5.58 -4.79 21.93
C MET A 115 -6.34 -6.08 22.26
N ASN A 116 -6.47 -6.45 23.52
CA ASN A 116 -7.30 -7.58 23.98
C ASN A 116 -8.74 -7.20 24.32
N ASP A 117 -9.12 -5.92 24.17
CA ASP A 117 -10.52 -5.53 24.35
C ASP A 117 -11.39 -6.14 23.25
N ARG A 118 -12.63 -6.50 23.63
CA ARG A 118 -13.66 -6.97 22.71
C ARG A 118 -14.06 -5.82 21.77
N LEU A 119 -14.22 -6.13 20.48
CA LEU A 119 -14.64 -5.15 19.48
C LEU A 119 -16.01 -4.54 19.78
N ASP A 120 -16.96 -5.35 20.28
CA ASP A 120 -18.31 -4.93 20.61
C ASP A 120 -18.39 -3.93 21.78
N LYS A 121 -17.35 -3.77 22.57
CA LYS A 121 -17.20 -2.70 23.57
C LYS A 121 -17.22 -1.30 22.91
N TYR A 122 -16.70 -1.19 21.70
CA TYR A 122 -16.60 0.06 20.95
C TYR A 122 -17.62 0.15 19.82
N LEU A 123 -17.91 -0.98 19.18
CA LEU A 123 -18.81 -1.12 18.03
C LEU A 123 -19.86 -2.20 18.33
N PRO A 124 -20.97 -1.82 18.99
CA PRO A 124 -22.01 -2.77 19.46
C PRO A 124 -22.62 -3.62 18.35
N GLU A 125 -22.55 -3.19 17.09
CA GLU A 125 -23.00 -3.95 15.93
C GLU A 125 -22.30 -5.30 15.75
N PHE A 126 -21.10 -5.47 16.31
CA PHE A 126 -20.34 -6.75 16.31
C PHE A 126 -20.63 -7.63 17.53
N LYS A 127 -21.68 -7.34 18.29
CA LYS A 127 -22.10 -8.22 19.38
C LYS A 127 -22.71 -9.50 18.83
N ASP A 128 -22.37 -10.63 19.48
CA ASP A 128 -22.90 -11.96 19.17
C ASP A 128 -22.76 -12.34 17.66
N PRO A 129 -21.56 -12.30 17.08
CA PRO A 129 -21.36 -12.64 15.68
C PRO A 129 -21.65 -14.11 15.41
N VAL A 130 -21.98 -14.45 14.16
CA VAL A 130 -22.20 -15.83 13.72
C VAL A 130 -21.10 -16.26 12.77
N VAL A 131 -20.78 -17.55 12.77
CA VAL A 131 -19.77 -18.14 11.88
C VAL A 131 -20.48 -18.99 10.81
N LEU A 132 -20.04 -18.89 9.58
CA LEU A 132 -20.50 -19.72 8.47
C LEU A 132 -20.05 -21.18 8.67
N GLU A 133 -21.00 -22.09 8.78
CA GLU A 133 -20.75 -23.53 8.84
C GLU A 133 -20.68 -24.13 7.43
N ARG A 134 -21.70 -23.85 6.61
CA ARG A 134 -21.76 -24.29 5.22
C ARG A 134 -22.75 -23.47 4.41
N THR A 135 -22.66 -23.61 3.09
CA THR A 135 -23.60 -23.01 2.14
C THR A 135 -24.37 -24.13 1.47
N ASP A 136 -25.70 -24.06 1.55
CA ASP A 136 -26.62 -24.97 0.85
C ASP A 136 -27.27 -24.24 -0.34
N THR A 137 -27.72 -25.00 -1.35
CA THR A 137 -28.56 -24.45 -2.42
C THR A 137 -29.89 -25.20 -2.39
N LEU A 138 -30.96 -24.46 -2.05
CA LEU A 138 -32.32 -25.00 -1.98
C LEU A 138 -33.19 -24.30 -3.05
N ASN A 139 -33.68 -25.05 -4.01
CA ASN A 139 -34.51 -24.50 -5.11
C ASN A 139 -33.88 -23.30 -5.83
N GLY A 140 -32.54 -23.31 -6.03
CA GLY A 140 -31.80 -22.22 -6.66
C GLY A 140 -31.50 -21.03 -5.73
N ILE A 141 -31.91 -21.09 -4.47
CA ILE A 141 -31.62 -20.07 -3.46
C ILE A 141 -30.43 -20.49 -2.60
N VAL A 142 -29.45 -19.60 -2.46
CA VAL A 142 -28.28 -19.83 -1.59
C VAL A 142 -28.72 -19.60 -0.13
N VAL A 143 -28.54 -20.63 0.71
CA VAL A 143 -28.87 -20.61 2.15
C VAL A 143 -27.58 -20.75 2.94
N LEU A 144 -27.26 -19.76 3.75
CA LEU A 144 -26.10 -19.81 4.66
C LEU A 144 -26.52 -20.51 5.97
N ARG A 145 -25.80 -21.59 6.31
CA ARG A 145 -25.94 -22.24 7.63
C ARG A 145 -24.87 -21.66 8.53
N THR A 146 -25.28 -21.19 9.70
CA THR A 146 -24.41 -20.50 10.65
C THR A 146 -24.63 -21.04 12.06
N HIS A 147 -23.63 -20.85 12.90
CA HIS A 147 -23.73 -21.05 14.35
C HIS A 147 -23.18 -19.80 15.08
N PRO A 148 -23.56 -19.55 16.35
CA PRO A 148 -22.98 -18.48 17.14
C PRO A 148 -21.46 -18.66 17.28
N ALA A 149 -20.69 -17.58 17.15
CA ALA A 149 -19.25 -17.63 17.38
C ALA A 149 -18.95 -18.00 18.84
N LYS A 150 -17.96 -18.87 19.05
CA LYS A 150 -17.49 -19.28 20.39
C LYS A 150 -16.63 -18.20 21.03
N ASN A 151 -15.85 -17.49 20.20
CA ASN A 151 -14.90 -16.48 20.64
C ASN A 151 -15.40 -15.07 20.27
N PRO A 152 -15.21 -14.06 21.14
CA PRO A 152 -15.46 -12.68 20.77
C PRO A 152 -14.38 -12.19 19.78
N ILE A 153 -14.76 -11.23 18.92
CA ILE A 153 -13.78 -10.51 18.12
C ILE A 153 -13.02 -9.55 19.03
N LEU A 154 -11.69 -9.60 19.05
CA LEU A 154 -10.81 -8.68 19.77
C LEU A 154 -10.21 -7.63 18.82
N LEU A 155 -9.76 -6.48 19.35
CA LEU A 155 -9.10 -5.44 18.54
C LEU A 155 -7.83 -5.98 17.85
N ARG A 156 -7.07 -6.85 18.50
CA ARG A 156 -5.92 -7.51 17.87
C ARG A 156 -6.31 -8.33 16.62
N HIS A 157 -7.48 -8.97 16.62
CA HIS A 157 -7.94 -9.80 15.51
C HIS A 157 -8.20 -8.99 14.24
N ILE A 158 -8.70 -7.74 14.37
CA ILE A 158 -8.92 -6.88 13.21
C ILE A 158 -7.61 -6.38 12.59
N LEU A 159 -6.54 -6.25 13.39
CA LEU A 159 -5.22 -5.82 12.92
C LEU A 159 -4.42 -6.94 12.28
N THR A 160 -4.67 -8.18 12.69
CA THR A 160 -3.91 -9.37 12.26
C THR A 160 -4.62 -10.21 11.21
N HIS A 161 -5.79 -9.78 10.73
CA HIS A 161 -6.63 -10.56 9.82
C HIS A 161 -7.07 -11.92 10.36
N THR A 162 -7.23 -12.03 11.69
CA THR A 162 -7.73 -13.24 12.37
C THR A 162 -9.15 -13.07 12.93
N ALA A 163 -9.85 -12.00 12.55
CA ALA A 163 -11.22 -11.75 13.02
C ALA A 163 -12.28 -12.65 12.38
N GLY A 164 -11.97 -13.31 11.27
CA GLY A 164 -12.92 -14.12 10.51
C GLY A 164 -13.81 -13.32 9.56
N PHE A 165 -13.60 -12.04 9.36
CA PHE A 165 -14.41 -11.25 8.43
C PHE A 165 -14.34 -11.81 7.01
N PRO A 166 -15.51 -11.98 6.32
CA PRO A 166 -15.54 -12.50 4.98
C PRO A 166 -14.84 -11.58 3.97
N THR A 167 -14.26 -12.17 2.95
CA THR A 167 -13.52 -11.46 1.92
C THR A 167 -13.99 -11.83 0.52
N SER A 168 -13.71 -10.97 -0.45
CA SER A 168 -13.95 -11.29 -1.87
C SER A 168 -12.95 -12.30 -2.46
N PHE A 169 -11.97 -12.76 -1.67
CA PHE A 169 -10.99 -13.74 -2.12
C PHE A 169 -11.47 -15.17 -2.02
N THR A 170 -12.42 -15.47 -1.12
CA THR A 170 -13.03 -16.80 -1.00
C THR A 170 -14.24 -16.93 -1.93
N ALA A 171 -14.33 -18.05 -2.66
CA ALA A 171 -15.42 -18.27 -3.61
C ALA A 171 -16.80 -18.27 -2.93
N THR A 172 -16.89 -18.83 -1.72
CA THR A 172 -18.15 -19.03 -1.00
C THR A 172 -18.85 -17.72 -0.60
N GLN A 173 -18.09 -16.66 -0.32
CA GLN A 173 -18.64 -15.39 0.15
C GLN A 173 -18.37 -14.21 -0.81
N ARG A 174 -17.66 -14.46 -1.91
CA ARG A 174 -17.25 -13.40 -2.86
C ARG A 174 -18.43 -12.56 -3.33
N ASP A 175 -19.48 -13.21 -3.79
CA ASP A 175 -20.63 -12.51 -4.38
C ASP A 175 -21.41 -11.74 -3.33
N LEU A 176 -21.53 -12.29 -2.11
CA LEU A 176 -22.17 -11.62 -0.99
C LEU A 176 -21.40 -10.36 -0.58
N VAL A 177 -20.06 -10.48 -0.44
CA VAL A 177 -19.19 -9.34 -0.12
C VAL A 177 -19.24 -8.28 -1.22
N ASN A 178 -19.13 -8.68 -2.48
CA ASN A 178 -19.18 -7.75 -3.61
C ASN A 178 -20.53 -7.02 -3.70
N LEU A 179 -21.66 -7.73 -3.45
CA LEU A 179 -22.99 -7.13 -3.44
C LEU A 179 -23.13 -6.13 -2.28
N THR A 180 -22.70 -6.53 -1.08
CA THR A 180 -22.81 -5.70 0.13
C THR A 180 -22.00 -4.41 0.01
N PHE A 181 -20.81 -4.46 -0.60
CA PHE A 181 -19.91 -3.31 -0.68
C PHE A 181 -19.83 -2.66 -2.07
N LYS A 182 -20.77 -2.97 -2.97
CA LYS A 182 -20.82 -2.42 -4.33
C LYS A 182 -20.71 -0.90 -4.37
N ASP A 183 -21.35 -0.22 -3.41
CA ASP A 183 -21.41 1.22 -3.30
C ASP A 183 -20.66 1.77 -2.06
N ALA A 184 -19.73 1.01 -1.49
CA ALA A 184 -19.02 1.39 -0.25
C ALA A 184 -18.42 2.80 -0.30
N SER A 185 -17.92 3.24 -1.47
CA SER A 185 -17.34 4.59 -1.64
C SER A 185 -18.35 5.73 -1.48
N LYS A 186 -19.66 5.46 -1.50
CA LYS A 186 -20.72 6.45 -1.33
C LYS A 186 -21.16 6.62 0.13
N HIS A 187 -20.66 5.78 1.02
CA HIS A 187 -21.06 5.72 2.43
C HIS A 187 -19.84 5.92 3.35
N ASP A 188 -20.09 6.27 4.60
CA ASP A 188 -19.03 6.45 5.59
C ASP A 188 -18.61 5.12 6.26
N LEU A 189 -17.63 5.19 7.16
CA LEU A 189 -17.15 4.03 7.91
C LEU A 189 -18.20 3.46 8.86
N THR A 190 -19.18 4.26 9.29
CA THR A 190 -20.27 3.78 10.15
C THR A 190 -21.16 2.82 9.38
N HIS A 191 -21.61 3.23 8.20
CA HIS A 191 -22.40 2.36 7.33
C HIS A 191 -21.61 1.09 6.95
N TYR A 192 -20.34 1.25 6.57
CA TYR A 192 -19.48 0.10 6.25
C TYR A 192 -19.39 -0.92 7.39
N SER A 193 -19.21 -0.45 8.63
CA SER A 193 -19.14 -1.26 9.83
C SER A 193 -20.44 -2.04 10.06
N GLN A 194 -21.58 -1.35 9.95
CA GLN A 194 -22.90 -1.95 10.12
C GLN A 194 -23.22 -3.01 9.07
N GLU A 195 -22.84 -2.77 7.81
CA GLU A 195 -23.05 -3.77 6.75
C GLU A 195 -22.13 -4.98 6.91
N LEU A 196 -20.85 -4.78 7.30
CA LEU A 196 -19.95 -5.89 7.56
C LEU A 196 -20.43 -6.77 8.74
N ALA A 197 -20.99 -6.15 9.78
CA ALA A 197 -21.47 -6.87 10.95
C ALA A 197 -22.69 -7.79 10.67
N LYS A 198 -23.40 -7.59 9.56
CA LYS A 198 -24.49 -8.49 9.13
C LYS A 198 -24.02 -9.76 8.45
N LEU A 199 -22.76 -9.80 8.01
CA LEU A 199 -22.20 -10.95 7.32
C LEU A 199 -21.68 -11.99 8.30
N PRO A 200 -21.88 -13.30 8.05
CA PRO A 200 -21.27 -14.33 8.88
C PRO A 200 -19.75 -14.32 8.73
N LEU A 201 -19.06 -14.59 9.81
CA LEU A 201 -17.62 -14.81 9.80
C LEU A 201 -17.28 -16.06 9.01
N SER A 202 -16.13 -16.07 8.34
CA SER A 202 -15.61 -17.23 7.60
C SER A 202 -15.09 -18.34 8.53
N PHE A 203 -14.66 -17.97 9.76
CA PHE A 203 -14.11 -18.87 10.77
C PHE A 203 -14.18 -18.22 12.17
N GLU A 204 -13.93 -19.00 13.20
CA GLU A 204 -13.91 -18.54 14.59
C GLU A 204 -12.82 -17.48 14.81
N PRO A 205 -13.15 -16.34 15.46
CA PRO A 205 -12.17 -15.32 15.76
C PRO A 205 -10.94 -15.85 16.50
N GLY A 206 -9.76 -15.57 15.96
CA GLY A 206 -8.47 -16.01 16.52
C GLY A 206 -8.01 -17.41 16.11
N GLU A 207 -8.77 -18.17 15.33
CA GLU A 207 -8.43 -19.56 14.98
C GLU A 207 -7.78 -19.72 13.58
N ASN A 208 -7.99 -18.73 12.69
CA ASN A 208 -7.43 -18.79 11.35
C ASN A 208 -7.01 -17.39 10.88
N TRP A 209 -6.33 -17.33 9.73
CA TRP A 209 -5.90 -16.09 9.09
C TRP A 209 -6.48 -15.98 7.68
N GLU A 210 -7.13 -14.88 7.41
CA GLU A 210 -7.61 -14.55 6.07
C GLU A 210 -7.52 -13.05 5.84
N TYR A 211 -6.73 -12.67 4.83
CA TYR A 211 -6.57 -11.25 4.47
C TYR A 211 -7.90 -10.59 4.10
N GLY A 212 -8.31 -9.58 4.86
CA GLY A 212 -9.66 -9.05 4.73
C GLY A 212 -9.83 -7.59 5.19
N PRO A 213 -11.08 -7.17 5.38
CA PRO A 213 -11.48 -5.78 5.58
C PRO A 213 -11.23 -5.24 7.01
N GLY A 214 -10.65 -6.02 7.93
CA GLY A 214 -10.51 -5.67 9.35
C GLY A 214 -9.93 -4.28 9.60
N ILE A 215 -9.01 -3.82 8.75
CA ILE A 215 -8.40 -2.49 8.92
C ILE A 215 -9.37 -1.33 8.60
N ASN A 216 -10.45 -1.54 7.86
CA ASN A 216 -11.53 -0.55 7.76
C ASN A 216 -12.28 -0.43 9.10
N ILE A 217 -12.45 -1.54 9.81
CA ILE A 217 -13.03 -1.54 11.17
C ILE A 217 -12.08 -0.87 12.17
N THR A 218 -10.78 -1.04 12.01
CA THR A 218 -9.76 -0.28 12.75
C THR A 218 -9.99 1.24 12.63
N ALA A 219 -10.21 1.74 11.40
CA ALA A 219 -10.50 3.14 11.15
C ALA A 219 -11.79 3.60 11.88
N ARG A 220 -12.83 2.75 11.87
CA ARG A 220 -14.09 3.03 12.59
C ARG A 220 -13.90 3.05 14.11
N VAL A 221 -13.09 2.13 14.69
CA VAL A 221 -12.76 2.16 16.11
C VAL A 221 -12.02 3.45 16.47
N ILE A 222 -11.08 3.89 15.63
CA ILE A 222 -10.38 5.17 15.83
C ILE A 222 -11.36 6.33 15.91
N GLU A 223 -12.33 6.42 14.98
CA GLU A 223 -13.37 7.47 15.02
C GLU A 223 -14.18 7.42 16.32
N LYS A 224 -14.61 6.21 16.72
CA LYS A 224 -15.46 6.02 17.90
C LYS A 224 -14.76 6.41 19.20
N VAL A 225 -13.49 6.04 19.33
CA VAL A 225 -12.71 6.26 20.56
C VAL A 225 -12.18 7.69 20.65
N SER A 226 -11.67 8.23 19.54
CA SER A 226 -11.09 9.57 19.52
C SER A 226 -12.11 10.71 19.43
N GLY A 227 -13.34 10.42 18.97
CA GLY A 227 -14.33 11.43 18.64
C GLY A 227 -14.01 12.26 17.40
N MET A 228 -12.96 11.91 16.67
CA MET A 228 -12.50 12.60 15.44
C MET A 228 -12.85 11.78 14.20
N LYS A 229 -13.01 12.43 13.03
CA LYS A 229 -12.98 11.71 11.77
C LYS A 229 -11.63 11.01 11.59
N PHE A 230 -11.63 9.83 10.99
CA PHE A 230 -10.41 9.02 10.83
C PHE A 230 -9.27 9.78 10.13
N ASN A 231 -9.59 10.47 9.03
CA ASN A 231 -8.63 11.32 8.32
C ASN A 231 -7.99 12.39 9.24
N ASP A 232 -8.82 13.08 10.02
CA ASP A 232 -8.37 14.18 10.88
C ASP A 232 -7.50 13.67 12.04
N PHE A 233 -7.84 12.48 12.55
CA PHE A 233 -7.03 11.81 13.55
C PHE A 233 -5.65 11.45 13.01
N LEU A 234 -5.55 10.78 11.86
CA LEU A 234 -4.26 10.42 11.24
C LEU A 234 -3.46 11.67 10.89
N LYS A 235 -4.11 12.68 10.33
CA LYS A 235 -3.49 13.95 9.99
C LYS A 235 -2.83 14.57 11.22
N LYS A 236 -3.57 14.74 12.31
CA LYS A 236 -3.10 15.36 13.55
C LYS A 236 -2.01 14.54 14.25
N ARG A 237 -2.17 13.21 14.33
CA ARG A 237 -1.33 12.36 15.19
C ARG A 237 -0.11 11.80 14.47
N ILE A 238 -0.15 11.68 13.13
CA ILE A 238 0.89 11.01 12.34
C ILE A 238 1.41 11.90 11.23
N LEU A 239 0.54 12.33 10.31
CA LEU A 239 0.99 12.92 9.06
C LEU A 239 1.62 14.31 9.23
N GLU A 240 0.96 15.21 9.96
CA GLU A 240 1.49 16.56 10.24
C GLU A 240 2.77 16.53 11.10
N PRO A 241 2.83 15.76 12.23
CA PRO A 241 4.06 15.66 13.01
C PRO A 241 5.25 15.13 12.21
N MET A 242 5.01 14.28 11.21
CA MET A 242 6.01 13.71 10.29
C MET A 242 6.21 14.54 9.03
N GLN A 243 5.52 15.66 8.87
CA GLN A 243 5.57 16.48 7.66
C GLN A 243 5.26 15.69 6.36
N MET A 244 4.33 14.73 6.45
CA MET A 244 3.83 13.96 5.30
C MET A 244 2.71 14.73 4.59
N ASN A 245 3.03 15.90 4.07
CA ASN A 245 2.06 16.89 3.57
C ASN A 245 1.35 16.47 2.28
N ASP A 246 1.95 15.56 1.53
CA ASP A 246 1.40 15.01 0.28
C ASP A 246 0.64 13.70 0.48
N THR A 247 0.50 13.25 1.75
CA THR A 247 -0.22 12.03 2.10
C THR A 247 -1.65 12.35 2.50
N LYS A 248 -2.62 11.93 1.66
CA LYS A 248 -4.04 12.31 1.78
C LYS A 248 -4.95 11.15 1.36
N PHE A 249 -6.16 11.09 1.91
CA PHE A 249 -7.20 10.15 1.43
C PHE A 249 -7.84 10.64 0.12
N PHE A 250 -8.18 11.89 0.06
CA PHE A 250 -8.74 12.54 -1.13
C PHE A 250 -7.85 13.71 -1.52
N LEU A 251 -7.88 14.02 -2.79
CA LEU A 251 -7.06 15.07 -3.38
C LEU A 251 -7.91 16.27 -3.75
N ASP A 252 -7.24 17.39 -3.96
CA ASP A 252 -7.84 18.63 -4.45
C ASP A 252 -7.43 18.87 -5.91
N SER A 253 -8.09 19.81 -6.57
CA SER A 253 -7.77 20.17 -7.96
C SER A 253 -6.31 20.63 -8.14
N ALA A 254 -5.72 21.23 -7.11
CA ALA A 254 -4.31 21.61 -7.08
C ALA A 254 -3.34 20.41 -7.08
N ASP A 255 -3.77 19.24 -6.63
CA ASP A 255 -2.98 18.03 -6.64
C ASP A 255 -2.99 17.33 -8.02
N ALA A 256 -4.00 17.63 -8.88
CA ALA A 256 -4.20 16.95 -10.15
C ALA A 256 -2.95 16.88 -11.06
N PRO A 257 -2.13 17.96 -11.21
CA PRO A 257 -0.93 17.91 -12.05
C PRO A 257 0.14 16.94 -11.55
N ARG A 258 0.01 16.44 -10.30
CA ARG A 258 0.94 15.52 -9.65
C ARG A 258 0.38 14.12 -9.51
N LEU A 259 -0.91 13.90 -9.73
CA LEU A 259 -1.54 12.61 -9.64
C LEU A 259 -1.16 11.75 -10.85
N THR A 260 -0.65 10.55 -10.60
CA THR A 260 -0.39 9.58 -11.67
C THR A 260 -1.70 8.98 -12.19
N THR A 261 -1.77 8.69 -13.49
CA THR A 261 -2.86 7.91 -14.06
C THR A 261 -2.76 6.45 -13.61
N LEU A 262 -3.87 5.88 -13.16
CA LEU A 262 -3.97 4.44 -12.85
C LEU A 262 -4.35 3.71 -14.13
N TYR A 263 -3.58 2.68 -14.45
CA TYR A 263 -3.82 1.78 -15.56
C TYR A 263 -4.29 0.40 -15.08
N SER A 264 -4.84 -0.35 -16.01
CA SER A 264 -5.18 -1.76 -15.88
C SER A 264 -4.72 -2.50 -17.14
N LEU A 265 -4.73 -3.82 -17.11
CA LEU A 265 -4.59 -4.65 -18.31
C LEU A 265 -5.95 -5.27 -18.62
N ASP A 266 -6.41 -5.13 -19.86
CA ASP A 266 -7.63 -5.81 -20.33
C ASP A 266 -7.39 -7.33 -20.50
N GLU A 267 -8.40 -8.06 -20.95
CA GLU A 267 -8.34 -9.50 -21.17
C GLU A 267 -7.29 -9.95 -22.19
N ASN A 268 -6.87 -9.04 -23.08
CA ASN A 268 -5.83 -9.27 -24.08
C ASN A 268 -4.43 -8.81 -23.60
N GLY A 269 -4.31 -8.38 -22.34
CA GLY A 269 -3.07 -7.84 -21.77
C GLY A 269 -2.72 -6.44 -22.25
N LYS A 270 -3.64 -5.72 -22.90
CA LYS A 270 -3.44 -4.35 -23.35
C LYS A 270 -3.67 -3.37 -22.19
N MET A 271 -2.75 -2.42 -22.03
CA MET A 271 -2.88 -1.37 -21.02
C MET A 271 -4.02 -0.41 -21.36
N VAL A 272 -4.95 -0.23 -20.41
CA VAL A 272 -6.11 0.67 -20.50
C VAL A 272 -6.15 1.57 -19.26
N MET A 273 -6.70 2.77 -19.42
CA MET A 273 -6.83 3.71 -18.29
C MET A 273 -7.99 3.26 -17.37
N ALA A 274 -7.68 3.05 -16.08
CA ALA A 274 -8.67 2.71 -15.05
C ALA A 274 -9.18 3.94 -14.28
N ASP A 275 -8.29 4.91 -13.97
CA ASP A 275 -8.66 6.19 -13.35
C ASP A 275 -7.64 7.28 -13.74
N PRO A 276 -8.08 8.43 -14.28
CA PRO A 276 -7.18 9.45 -14.83
C PRO A 276 -6.38 10.16 -13.73
N GLY A 277 -5.18 10.64 -14.11
CA GLY A 277 -4.35 11.54 -13.30
C GLY A 277 -4.75 13.02 -13.46
N THR A 278 -6.03 13.32 -13.45
CA THR A 278 -6.60 14.65 -13.69
C THR A 278 -7.68 14.98 -12.68
N VAL A 279 -8.27 16.20 -12.78
CA VAL A 279 -9.43 16.61 -11.95
C VAL A 279 -10.64 15.68 -12.10
N SER A 280 -10.72 14.88 -13.16
CA SER A 280 -11.78 13.88 -13.35
C SER A 280 -11.58 12.60 -12.55
N SER A 281 -10.41 12.41 -11.91
CA SER A 281 -10.18 11.27 -11.02
C SER A 281 -11.23 11.22 -9.91
N LYS A 282 -11.69 10.02 -9.58
CA LYS A 282 -12.61 9.78 -8.46
C LYS A 282 -12.06 10.26 -7.12
N LEU A 283 -10.73 10.36 -6.98
CA LEU A 283 -10.09 10.91 -5.78
C LEU A 283 -10.30 12.42 -5.61
N ILE A 284 -10.59 13.14 -6.69
CA ILE A 284 -10.80 14.59 -6.71
C ILE A 284 -12.29 14.92 -6.87
N SER A 285 -12.96 14.33 -7.85
CA SER A 285 -14.34 14.62 -8.24
C SER A 285 -15.38 13.76 -7.51
N GLY A 286 -14.98 12.64 -6.92
CA GLY A 286 -15.89 11.70 -6.25
C GLY A 286 -16.33 12.15 -4.85
N PRO A 287 -17.25 11.39 -4.22
CA PRO A 287 -17.66 11.65 -2.84
C PRO A 287 -16.48 11.43 -1.88
N LYS A 288 -16.23 12.43 -1.02
CA LYS A 288 -15.13 12.41 -0.05
C LYS A 288 -15.65 11.94 1.33
N VAL A 289 -16.25 10.76 1.38
CA VAL A 289 -16.95 10.26 2.58
C VAL A 289 -16.34 8.98 3.16
N PHE A 290 -15.79 8.08 2.30
CA PHE A 290 -15.23 6.81 2.73
C PHE A 290 -13.71 6.88 2.90
N TYR A 291 -13.27 7.14 4.10
CA TYR A 291 -11.85 7.14 4.46
C TYR A 291 -11.36 5.72 4.73
N SER A 292 -11.11 4.95 3.66
CA SER A 292 -10.72 3.53 3.79
C SER A 292 -9.41 3.35 4.53
N GLY A 293 -9.46 2.79 5.72
CA GLY A 293 -8.27 2.40 6.48
C GLY A 293 -7.45 1.29 5.81
N SER A 294 -8.09 0.51 4.93
CA SER A 294 -7.46 -0.60 4.23
C SER A 294 -6.71 -0.20 2.96
N GLY A 295 -7.02 0.98 2.36
CA GLY A 295 -6.45 1.27 1.04
C GLY A 295 -6.65 2.69 0.52
N GLY A 296 -7.11 3.64 1.34
CA GLY A 296 -7.56 4.95 0.87
C GLY A 296 -6.46 6.03 0.74
N ILE A 297 -5.26 5.80 1.26
CA ILE A 297 -4.20 6.82 1.24
C ILE A 297 -3.57 6.91 -0.16
N ASN A 298 -3.34 8.16 -0.58
CA ASN A 298 -2.49 8.55 -1.68
C ASN A 298 -1.26 9.24 -1.10
N SER A 299 -0.06 9.01 -1.66
CA SER A 299 1.19 9.52 -1.10
C SER A 299 2.27 9.68 -2.18
N THR A 300 3.35 10.32 -1.82
CA THR A 300 4.58 10.40 -2.62
C THR A 300 5.61 9.39 -2.10
N LEU A 301 6.64 9.14 -2.92
CA LEU A 301 7.78 8.32 -2.56
C LEU A 301 8.48 8.85 -1.29
N ASP A 302 8.67 10.16 -1.21
CA ASP A 302 9.38 10.80 -0.09
C ASP A 302 8.57 10.80 1.20
N ASP A 303 7.27 11.04 1.15
CA ASP A 303 6.43 10.96 2.35
C ASP A 303 6.37 9.54 2.91
N TYR A 304 6.21 8.54 2.04
CA TYR A 304 6.17 7.16 2.51
C TYR A 304 7.52 6.69 3.09
N LEU A 305 8.64 7.21 2.57
CA LEU A 305 9.96 6.98 3.14
C LEU A 305 10.05 7.50 4.59
N LYS A 306 9.49 8.68 4.89
CA LYS A 306 9.45 9.22 6.27
C LYS A 306 8.79 8.25 7.23
N PHE A 307 7.64 7.66 6.82
CA PHE A 307 6.96 6.64 7.61
C PHE A 307 7.85 5.40 7.84
N CYS A 308 8.49 4.90 6.80
CA CYS A 308 9.39 3.74 6.90
C CYS A 308 10.59 4.03 7.81
N ILE A 309 11.19 5.22 7.73
CA ILE A 309 12.30 5.64 8.59
C ILE A 309 11.84 5.71 10.05
N MET A 310 10.65 6.25 10.32
CA MET A 310 10.08 6.31 11.67
C MET A 310 9.92 4.91 12.26
N ILE A 311 9.42 3.95 11.49
CA ILE A 311 9.33 2.54 11.92
C ILE A 311 10.74 1.97 12.17
N LEU A 312 11.70 2.19 11.27
CA LEU A 312 13.08 1.71 11.40
C LEU A 312 13.74 2.27 12.67
N LYS A 313 13.49 3.53 13.00
CA LYS A 313 14.03 4.29 14.15
C LYS A 313 13.15 4.23 15.40
N ASP A 314 12.40 3.13 15.60
CA ASP A 314 11.63 2.88 16.83
C ASP A 314 10.70 4.01 17.26
N GLY A 315 10.06 4.68 16.29
CA GLY A 315 9.06 5.72 16.54
C GLY A 315 9.58 7.16 16.45
N MET A 316 10.86 7.33 16.18
CA MET A 316 11.46 8.66 16.01
C MET A 316 11.42 9.14 14.57
N HIS A 317 10.94 10.34 14.33
CA HIS A 317 11.07 11.06 13.06
C HIS A 317 11.81 12.38 13.32
N GLU A 318 12.99 12.54 12.72
CA GLU A 318 13.92 13.62 13.08
C GLU A 318 14.15 13.66 14.62
N ASN A 319 13.79 14.77 15.27
CA ASN A 319 13.92 14.94 16.72
C ASN A 319 12.58 14.81 17.47
N LYS A 320 11.54 14.27 16.82
CA LYS A 320 10.20 14.09 17.40
C LYS A 320 9.89 12.62 17.62
N MET A 321 9.36 12.29 18.78
CA MET A 321 8.76 10.98 19.04
C MET A 321 7.33 11.00 18.52
N ILE A 322 7.06 10.18 17.50
CA ILE A 322 5.73 9.99 16.90
C ILE A 322 4.95 8.91 17.66
N ALA A 323 5.66 7.86 18.07
CA ALA A 323 5.14 6.77 18.89
C ALA A 323 6.25 6.27 19.83
N LYS A 324 5.89 5.71 20.98
CA LYS A 324 6.87 5.11 21.91
C LYS A 324 7.54 3.88 21.25
N PRO A 325 8.81 3.58 21.57
CA PRO A 325 9.49 2.37 21.10
C PRO A 325 8.70 1.09 21.41
N SER A 326 8.01 1.01 22.55
CA SER A 326 7.15 -0.12 22.90
C SER A 326 5.96 -0.30 21.94
N THR A 327 5.38 0.78 21.43
CA THR A 327 4.32 0.78 20.44
C THR A 327 4.83 0.28 19.08
N ILE A 328 5.99 0.75 18.65
CA ILE A 328 6.61 0.29 17.41
C ILE A 328 7.07 -1.16 17.51
N ALA A 329 7.52 -1.62 18.68
CA ALA A 329 7.87 -3.01 18.89
C ALA A 329 6.70 -3.97 18.57
N LEU A 330 5.45 -3.59 18.88
CA LEU A 330 4.25 -4.36 18.50
C LEU A 330 4.09 -4.46 16.97
N MET A 331 4.51 -3.46 16.24
CA MET A 331 4.51 -3.46 14.76
C MET A 331 5.70 -4.21 14.15
N LYS A 332 6.71 -4.57 14.94
CA LYS A 332 7.91 -5.32 14.51
C LYS A 332 7.91 -6.76 15.00
N MET A 333 6.86 -7.20 15.70
CA MET A 333 6.74 -8.54 16.28
C MET A 333 5.67 -9.33 15.53
N ASP A 334 5.94 -10.60 15.28
CA ASP A 334 4.92 -11.52 14.77
C ASP A 334 3.78 -11.66 15.80
N GLN A 335 2.57 -11.36 15.36
CA GLN A 335 1.35 -11.40 16.18
C GLN A 335 0.50 -12.64 15.90
N ILE A 336 0.90 -13.47 14.92
CA ILE A 336 0.17 -14.67 14.56
C ILE A 336 0.64 -15.83 15.43
N PRO A 337 -0.25 -16.44 16.21
CA PRO A 337 0.08 -17.65 16.97
C PRO A 337 0.62 -18.76 16.06
N SER A 338 1.57 -19.54 16.55
CA SER A 338 2.24 -20.60 15.77
C SER A 338 1.29 -21.71 15.31
N TYR A 339 0.16 -21.91 15.99
CA TYR A 339 -0.86 -22.90 15.61
C TYR A 339 -1.74 -22.42 14.43
N ILE A 340 -1.73 -21.13 14.11
CA ILE A 340 -2.44 -20.61 12.93
C ILE A 340 -1.58 -20.84 11.71
N THR A 341 -1.99 -21.77 10.88
CA THR A 341 -1.47 -21.89 9.52
C THR A 341 -2.11 -20.82 8.67
N LEU A 342 -1.31 -19.98 8.00
CA LEU A 342 -1.83 -18.98 7.07
C LEU A 342 -2.41 -19.70 5.85
N SER A 343 -3.66 -20.12 5.95
CA SER A 343 -4.30 -21.15 5.10
C SER A 343 -4.96 -20.60 3.83
N SER A 344 -4.97 -19.30 3.63
CA SER A 344 -5.58 -18.75 2.43
C SER A 344 -4.72 -18.93 1.17
N ALA A 345 -5.24 -18.59 -0.01
CA ALA A 345 -4.53 -18.69 -1.30
C ALA A 345 -3.16 -17.97 -1.34
N ALA A 346 -2.86 -17.16 -0.34
CA ALA A 346 -1.53 -16.69 0.01
C ALA A 346 -0.64 -17.83 0.59
N ALA A 347 -1.16 -19.01 0.86
CA ALA A 347 -0.44 -20.14 1.45
C ALA A 347 0.68 -20.72 0.60
N SER A 348 0.72 -20.42 -0.68
CA SER A 348 1.86 -20.75 -1.54
C SER A 348 3.07 -19.86 -1.24
N GLY A 349 3.68 -19.98 -0.08
CA GLY A 349 4.91 -19.26 0.25
C GLY A 349 4.95 -18.65 1.65
N ILE A 350 4.22 -19.19 2.62
CA ILE A 350 3.99 -18.51 3.92
C ILE A 350 4.60 -19.28 5.10
N LEU A 351 5.22 -20.41 4.92
CA LEU A 351 5.87 -21.13 6.03
C LEU A 351 6.96 -20.29 6.72
N ASP A 352 7.59 -19.36 5.99
CA ASP A 352 8.62 -18.46 6.47
C ASP A 352 8.11 -17.06 6.85
N LYS A 353 6.79 -16.82 6.78
CA LYS A 353 6.18 -15.51 7.01
C LYS A 353 5.22 -15.52 8.20
N GLY A 354 5.23 -14.42 8.94
CA GLY A 354 4.26 -14.05 9.94
C GLY A 354 3.53 -12.75 9.57
N PHE A 355 2.69 -12.27 10.47
CA PHE A 355 2.01 -11.00 10.32
C PHE A 355 2.08 -10.20 11.63
N THR A 356 2.52 -8.96 11.53
CA THR A 356 2.55 -8.03 12.65
C THR A 356 1.19 -7.34 12.80
N PHE A 357 1.12 -6.30 13.59
CA PHE A 357 0.03 -5.35 13.43
C PHE A 357 0.32 -4.48 12.18
N GLY A 358 -0.37 -4.80 11.08
CA GLY A 358 -0.42 -3.97 9.87
C GLY A 358 0.34 -4.44 8.64
N TYR A 359 1.34 -5.35 8.75
CA TYR A 359 2.10 -5.88 7.63
C TYR A 359 2.79 -7.21 7.91
N GLN A 360 3.31 -7.82 6.85
CA GLN A 360 4.05 -9.08 6.91
C GLN A 360 5.42 -8.91 7.58
N ILE A 361 5.86 -9.93 8.29
CA ILE A 361 7.21 -10.08 8.83
C ILE A 361 7.80 -11.42 8.39
N MET A 362 9.09 -11.45 8.09
CA MET A 362 9.81 -12.71 7.84
C MET A 362 10.17 -13.39 9.16
N ARG A 363 9.77 -14.65 9.33
CA ARG A 363 10.09 -15.48 10.52
C ARG A 363 11.51 -16.03 10.47
N THR A 364 11.99 -16.28 9.27
CA THR A 364 13.34 -16.83 9.00
C THR A 364 13.92 -16.10 7.79
N ASP A 365 15.20 -16.30 7.51
CA ASP A 365 15.76 -15.94 6.21
C ASP A 365 14.98 -16.68 5.12
N GLY A 366 14.56 -15.94 4.10
CA GLY A 366 13.51 -16.37 3.19
C GLY A 366 13.84 -17.63 2.37
N ILE A 367 13.01 -18.64 2.50
CA ILE A 367 13.00 -19.82 1.63
C ILE A 367 12.25 -19.49 0.33
N THR A 368 11.13 -18.76 0.46
CA THR A 368 10.24 -18.40 -0.65
C THR A 368 10.34 -16.93 -1.06
N SER A 369 11.08 -16.13 -0.30
CA SER A 369 11.30 -14.69 -0.50
C SER A 369 12.79 -14.37 -0.34
N PRO A 370 13.35 -13.43 -1.10
CA PRO A 370 14.72 -12.96 -0.90
C PRO A 370 14.90 -12.10 0.36
N LEU A 371 13.83 -11.77 1.06
CA LEU A 371 13.86 -10.98 2.30
C LEU A 371 14.47 -11.78 3.45
N THR A 372 15.12 -11.11 4.37
CA THR A 372 15.79 -11.71 5.53
C THR A 372 14.87 -11.78 6.75
N GLU A 373 15.26 -12.57 7.74
CA GLU A 373 14.57 -12.67 9.03
C GLU A 373 14.29 -11.28 9.63
N LYS A 374 13.09 -11.08 10.18
CA LYS A 374 12.57 -9.82 10.74
C LYS A 374 12.41 -8.67 9.75
N CYS A 375 12.63 -8.91 8.45
CA CYS A 375 12.28 -7.92 7.45
C CYS A 375 10.76 -7.75 7.39
N LEU A 376 10.32 -6.49 7.43
CA LEU A 376 8.92 -6.08 7.36
C LEU A 376 8.61 -5.71 5.91
N SER A 377 7.45 -6.09 5.40
CA SER A 377 7.09 -5.78 4.02
C SER A 377 5.59 -5.77 3.80
N TRP A 378 5.14 -4.97 2.85
CA TRP A 378 3.78 -5.02 2.34
C TRP A 378 3.71 -4.42 0.95
N ALA A 379 2.53 -4.55 0.34
CA ALA A 379 2.31 -4.06 -1.02
C ALA A 379 0.89 -3.53 -1.19
N GLY A 380 0.69 -2.71 -2.22
CA GLY A 380 -0.61 -2.19 -2.63
C GLY A 380 -1.05 -2.78 -3.97
N SER A 381 -2.35 -3.05 -4.10
CA SER A 381 -2.95 -3.59 -5.32
C SER A 381 -2.78 -2.69 -6.56
N ASN A 382 -2.36 -1.44 -6.38
CA ASN A 382 -2.05 -0.52 -7.48
C ASN A 382 -0.57 -0.53 -7.87
N CYS A 383 0.12 -1.66 -7.71
CA CYS A 383 1.55 -1.84 -7.99
C CYS A 383 2.47 -0.96 -7.16
N THR A 384 2.19 -0.82 -5.89
CA THR A 384 3.08 -0.20 -4.92
C THR A 384 3.63 -1.26 -3.96
N ILE A 385 4.89 -1.14 -3.53
CA ILE A 385 5.53 -2.16 -2.70
C ILE A 385 6.67 -1.55 -1.88
N PHE A 386 6.86 -2.04 -0.65
CA PHE A 386 7.98 -1.65 0.20
C PHE A 386 8.49 -2.79 1.08
N PHE A 387 9.69 -2.62 1.60
CA PHE A 387 10.22 -3.36 2.72
C PHE A 387 11.00 -2.46 3.67
N ILE A 388 11.10 -2.90 4.92
CA ILE A 388 11.97 -2.32 5.97
C ILE A 388 12.79 -3.48 6.52
N ASP A 389 14.11 -3.42 6.40
CA ASP A 389 15.04 -4.42 6.92
C ASP A 389 15.80 -3.83 8.12
N PRO A 390 15.38 -4.14 9.36
CA PRO A 390 16.06 -3.61 10.55
C PRO A 390 17.49 -4.13 10.69
N LYS A 391 17.80 -5.34 10.21
CA LYS A 391 19.13 -5.95 10.31
C LYS A 391 20.15 -5.23 9.44
N ARG A 392 19.75 -4.76 8.26
CA ARG A 392 20.60 -4.03 7.32
C ARG A 392 20.46 -2.51 7.44
N GLU A 393 19.57 -2.03 8.31
CA GLU A 393 19.15 -0.62 8.38
C GLU A 393 18.74 -0.09 7.00
N ALA A 394 17.94 -0.88 6.26
CA ALA A 394 17.60 -0.61 4.89
C ALA A 394 16.09 -0.51 4.66
N ILE A 395 15.70 0.31 3.69
CA ILE A 395 14.32 0.47 3.22
C ILE A 395 14.34 0.48 1.70
N GLY A 396 13.47 -0.30 1.09
CA GLY A 396 13.20 -0.22 -0.33
C GLY A 396 11.74 0.14 -0.58
N ILE A 397 11.50 1.04 -1.54
CA ILE A 397 10.16 1.42 -1.99
C ILE A 397 10.17 1.46 -3.51
N TYR A 398 9.13 0.88 -4.14
CA TYR A 398 8.88 0.98 -5.56
C TYR A 398 7.42 1.31 -5.81
N LEU A 399 7.17 2.34 -6.60
CA LEU A 399 5.83 2.85 -6.93
C LEU A 399 5.66 2.91 -8.44
N THR A 400 4.64 2.23 -8.93
CA THR A 400 4.06 2.41 -10.27
C THR A 400 2.54 2.37 -10.12
N GLN A 401 1.76 2.46 -11.21
CA GLN A 401 0.29 2.53 -11.10
C GLN A 401 -0.37 1.62 -12.13
N ASN A 402 -0.57 0.35 -11.74
CA ASN A 402 -1.36 -0.62 -12.47
C ASN A 402 -2.15 -1.50 -11.49
N ASP A 403 -3.44 -1.78 -11.72
CA ASP A 403 -4.26 -2.60 -10.81
C ASP A 403 -4.07 -4.12 -11.04
N LYS A 404 -3.27 -4.51 -12.03
CA LYS A 404 -2.88 -5.91 -12.31
C LYS A 404 -1.48 -6.22 -11.80
N TYR A 405 -1.17 -5.83 -10.55
CA TYR A 405 0.15 -5.97 -9.93
C TYR A 405 0.76 -7.37 -10.08
N ASN A 406 -0.05 -8.43 -10.04
CA ASN A 406 0.38 -9.81 -10.19
C ASN A 406 0.80 -10.18 -11.62
N GLN A 407 0.62 -9.28 -12.59
CA GLN A 407 1.07 -9.44 -13.99
C GLN A 407 2.27 -8.54 -14.32
N ILE A 408 2.78 -7.76 -13.36
CA ILE A 408 3.88 -6.82 -13.58
C ILE A 408 5.21 -7.42 -13.07
N PRO A 409 6.13 -7.81 -13.98
CA PRO A 409 7.38 -8.49 -13.63
C PRO A 409 8.28 -7.71 -12.68
N THR A 410 8.39 -6.38 -12.84
CA THR A 410 9.21 -5.54 -11.94
C THR A 410 8.67 -5.51 -10.52
N TRP A 411 7.35 -5.47 -10.35
CA TRP A 411 6.73 -5.54 -9.03
C TRP A 411 7.02 -6.90 -8.35
N GLN A 412 6.88 -8.01 -9.07
CA GLN A 412 7.16 -9.36 -8.57
C GLN A 412 8.62 -9.57 -8.19
N SER A 413 9.54 -8.95 -8.94
CA SER A 413 10.98 -9.12 -8.75
C SER A 413 11.65 -8.05 -7.90
N PHE A 414 10.91 -7.04 -7.40
CA PHE A 414 11.44 -5.90 -6.66
C PHE A 414 12.32 -6.33 -5.48
N TYR A 415 11.83 -7.20 -4.60
CA TYR A 415 12.60 -7.66 -3.45
C TYR A 415 13.90 -8.34 -3.86
N LYS A 416 13.87 -9.16 -4.92
CA LYS A 416 15.05 -9.85 -5.44
C LYS A 416 16.15 -8.87 -5.86
N TRP A 417 15.80 -7.83 -6.59
CA TRP A 417 16.77 -6.85 -7.07
C TRP A 417 17.30 -5.99 -5.95
N MET A 418 16.44 -5.51 -5.04
CA MET A 418 16.86 -4.67 -3.92
C MET A 418 17.73 -5.43 -2.92
N MET A 419 17.40 -6.69 -2.62
CA MET A 419 18.24 -7.52 -1.74
C MET A 419 19.61 -7.86 -2.36
N LYS A 420 19.70 -7.96 -3.69
CA LYS A 420 20.99 -8.11 -4.39
C LYS A 420 21.81 -6.82 -4.38
N ALA A 421 21.15 -5.67 -4.31
CA ALA A 421 21.82 -4.37 -4.26
C ALA A 421 22.40 -4.06 -2.88
N LEU A 422 21.77 -4.57 -1.80
CA LEU A 422 22.18 -4.41 -0.40
C LEU A 422 23.36 -5.29 0.00
#